data_b47197846d62da6ae39ac72cc25ab3ea
#
_entry.id   b47197846d62da6ae39ac72cc25ab3ea
#
_cell.length_a   1.000
_cell.length_b   1.000
_cell.length_c   1.000
_cell.angle_alpha   90.00
_cell.angle_beta   90.00
_cell.angle_gamma   90.00
#
_symmetry.space_group_name_H-M   'P 1'
#
loop_
_entity.id
_entity.type
_entity.pdbx_description
1 polymer ?
#
loop_
_entity_poly.entity_id
_entity_poly.type
_entity_poly.pdbx_seq_one_letter_code
_entity_poly.pdbx_strand_id
1 'polypeptide(L)'
;MLNKRKVEVFSAGCAFCHEVIDVVRREAGSSFEIIVRDMKDARDLARAERFGIRSVPAVVIDGKLASCCTGRGVDLQVLKDELGR
;
A
#
# COMPACT_ATOMS: atom_id res chain seq x y z
N MET A 1 24.67 -5.47 4.67
CA MET A 1 23.42 -5.99 4.14
C MET A 1 22.37 -4.91 4.13
N LEU A 2 21.80 -4.67 2.96
CA LEU A 2 20.77 -3.66 2.82
C LEU A 2 19.41 -4.29 3.01
N ASN A 3 18.71 -3.85 4.05
CA ASN A 3 17.34 -4.27 4.25
C ASN A 3 16.44 -3.37 3.41
N LYS A 4 15.70 -3.99 2.51
CA LYS A 4 14.71 -3.24 1.74
C LYS A 4 13.56 -2.83 2.64
N ARG A 5 13.06 -1.62 2.43
CA ARG A 5 11.84 -1.17 3.08
C ARG A 5 10.66 -1.94 2.50
N LYS A 6 9.63 -2.13 3.29
CA LYS A 6 8.45 -2.88 2.85
C LYS A 6 7.30 -1.95 2.53
N VAL A 7 6.63 -2.23 1.41
CA VAL A 7 5.39 -1.56 1.03
C VAL A 7 4.32 -2.64 0.86
N GLU A 8 3.25 -2.54 1.61
CA GLU A 8 2.12 -3.45 1.50
C GLU A 8 0.96 -2.70 0.86
N VAL A 9 0.41 -3.25 -0.22
CA VAL A 9 -0.75 -2.67 -0.89
C VAL A 9 -1.93 -3.59 -0.66
N PHE A 10 -2.93 -3.10 0.05
CA PHE A 10 -4.15 -3.85 0.31
C PHE A 10 -5.14 -3.59 -0.82
N SER A 11 -5.56 -4.64 -1.47
CA SER A 11 -6.36 -4.57 -2.70
C SER A 11 -7.55 -5.51 -2.65
N ALA A 12 -8.68 -5.03 -3.15
CA ALA A 12 -9.88 -5.87 -3.36
C ALA A 12 -10.04 -6.27 -4.83
N GLY A 13 -9.03 -6.01 -5.67
CA GLY A 13 -9.10 -6.34 -7.09
C GLY A 13 -9.83 -5.32 -7.93
N CYS A 14 -10.13 -4.15 -7.39
CA CYS A 14 -10.82 -3.11 -8.15
C CYS A 14 -9.88 -2.40 -9.13
N ALA A 15 -10.47 -1.65 -10.08
CA ALA A 15 -9.68 -0.95 -11.08
C ALA A 15 -8.71 0.07 -10.45
N PHE A 16 -9.17 0.82 -9.46
CA PHE A 16 -8.32 1.78 -8.76
C PHE A 16 -7.23 1.08 -7.94
N CYS A 17 -7.53 -0.10 -7.41
CA CYS A 17 -6.53 -0.90 -6.71
C CYS A 17 -5.37 -1.25 -7.64
N HIS A 18 -5.67 -1.66 -8.87
CA HIS A 18 -4.64 -1.96 -9.86
C HIS A 18 -3.82 -0.73 -10.22
N GLU A 19 -4.46 0.42 -10.32
CA GLU A 19 -3.77 1.68 -10.59
C GLU A 19 -2.79 2.02 -9.47
N VAL A 20 -3.19 1.84 -8.22
CA VAL A 20 -2.33 2.09 -7.07
C VAL A 20 -1.14 1.14 -7.07
N ILE A 21 -1.38 -0.14 -7.37
CA ILE A 21 -0.29 -1.12 -7.46
C ILE A 21 0.72 -0.71 -8.52
N ASP A 22 0.25 -0.28 -9.69
CA ASP A 22 1.13 0.16 -10.76
C ASP A 22 1.96 1.39 -10.36
N VAL A 23 1.34 2.35 -9.68
CA VAL A 23 2.06 3.53 -9.19
C VAL A 23 3.13 3.12 -8.17
N VAL A 24 2.79 2.24 -7.25
CA VAL A 24 3.75 1.76 -6.24
C VAL A 24 4.93 1.10 -6.92
N ARG A 25 4.68 0.23 -7.90
CA ARG A 25 5.77 -0.47 -8.61
C ARG A 25 6.69 0.49 -9.33
N ARG A 26 6.12 1.52 -9.96
CA ARG A 26 6.94 2.50 -10.69
C ARG A 26 7.74 3.39 -9.75
N GLU A 27 7.10 3.88 -8.69
CA GLU A 27 7.72 4.87 -7.81
C GLU A 27 8.67 4.23 -6.80
N ALA A 28 8.36 3.02 -6.33
CA ALA A 28 9.20 2.34 -5.36
C ALA A 28 10.46 1.75 -6.00
N GLY A 29 10.35 1.29 -7.24
CA GLY A 29 11.47 0.68 -7.93
C GLY A 29 12.05 -0.49 -7.15
N SER A 30 13.38 -0.58 -7.11
CA SER A 30 14.08 -1.65 -6.41
C SER A 30 14.37 -1.33 -4.94
N SER A 31 13.99 -0.14 -4.48
CA SER A 31 14.25 0.31 -3.11
C SER A 31 13.32 -0.32 -2.08
N PHE A 32 12.22 -0.89 -2.52
CA PHE A 32 11.19 -1.45 -1.64
C PHE A 32 10.87 -2.88 -2.03
N GLU A 33 10.53 -3.67 -1.01
CA GLU A 33 9.89 -4.97 -1.22
C GLU A 33 8.39 -4.71 -1.27
N ILE A 34 7.77 -5.03 -2.39
CA ILE A 34 6.34 -4.74 -2.62
C ILE A 34 5.53 -6.01 -2.38
N ILE A 35 4.58 -5.92 -1.48
CA ILE A 35 3.71 -7.04 -1.11
C ILE A 35 2.27 -6.63 -1.39
N VAL A 36 1.60 -7.34 -2.29
CA VAL A 36 0.18 -7.11 -2.57
C VAL A 36 -0.63 -8.00 -1.65
N ARG A 37 -1.48 -7.39 -0.84
CA ARG A 37 -2.37 -8.10 0.08
C ARG A 37 -3.76 -8.18 -0.52
N ASP A 38 -4.36 -9.35 -0.46
CA ASP A 38 -5.69 -9.61 -1.02
C ASP A 38 -6.74 -9.59 0.09
N MET A 39 -7.66 -8.63 0.01
CA MET A 39 -8.72 -8.50 1.02
C MET A 39 -9.70 -9.66 1.03
N LYS A 40 -9.64 -10.54 0.03
CA LYS A 40 -10.42 -11.78 0.03
C LYS A 40 -9.77 -12.86 0.87
N ASP A 41 -8.49 -12.69 1.21
CA ASP A 41 -7.77 -13.63 2.07
C ASP A 41 -8.01 -13.21 3.52
N ALA A 42 -8.43 -14.16 4.36
CA ALA A 42 -8.77 -13.88 5.76
C ALA A 42 -7.57 -13.36 6.56
N ARG A 43 -6.37 -13.82 6.25
CA ARG A 43 -5.16 -13.36 6.94
C ARG A 43 -4.84 -11.91 6.59
N ASP A 44 -4.97 -11.57 5.32
CA ASP A 44 -4.70 -10.21 4.86
C ASP A 44 -5.77 -9.25 5.36
N LEU A 45 -7.02 -9.71 5.42
CA LEU A 45 -8.10 -8.92 5.99
C LEU A 45 -7.85 -8.61 7.47
N ALA A 46 -7.43 -9.61 8.24
CA ALA A 46 -7.12 -9.41 9.66
C ALA A 46 -5.96 -8.42 9.83
N ARG A 47 -4.96 -8.50 8.95
CA ARG A 47 -3.83 -7.58 8.97
C ARG A 47 -4.28 -6.15 8.66
N ALA A 48 -5.19 -5.99 7.71
CA ALA A 48 -5.74 -4.68 7.39
C ALA A 48 -6.46 -4.07 8.60
N GLU A 49 -7.20 -4.88 9.33
CA GLU A 49 -7.91 -4.42 10.52
C GLU A 49 -6.93 -3.93 11.59
N ARG A 50 -5.77 -4.57 11.73
CA ARG A 50 -4.74 -4.15 12.67
C ARG A 50 -4.19 -2.76 12.36
N PHE A 51 -4.12 -2.41 11.09
CA PHE A 51 -3.66 -1.09 10.66
C PHE A 51 -4.76 -0.04 10.65
N GLY A 52 -5.99 -0.43 10.99
CA GLY A 52 -7.12 0.48 10.97
C GLY A 52 -7.57 0.84 9.55
N ILE A 53 -7.29 -0.01 8.60
CA ILE A 53 -7.67 0.21 7.20
C ILE A 53 -9.18 0.02 7.06
N ARG A 54 -9.87 1.06 6.60
CA ARG A 54 -11.33 1.06 6.44
C ARG A 54 -11.76 0.99 4.99
N SER A 55 -10.89 1.35 4.08
CA SER A 55 -11.20 1.32 2.65
C SER A 55 -9.96 0.90 1.89
N VAL A 56 -10.17 0.27 0.75
CA VAL A 56 -9.10 -0.14 -0.14
C VAL A 56 -9.28 0.53 -1.49
N PRO A 57 -8.22 0.79 -2.22
CA PRO A 57 -6.84 0.41 -1.92
C PRO A 57 -6.25 1.20 -0.75
N ALA A 58 -5.32 0.58 -0.05
CA ALA A 58 -4.58 1.25 1.03
C ALA A 58 -3.12 0.80 0.98
N VAL A 59 -2.22 1.69 1.36
CA VAL A 59 -0.78 1.44 1.29
C VAL A 59 -0.17 1.58 2.68
N VAL A 60 0.58 0.57 3.10
CA VAL A 60 1.30 0.56 4.36
C VAL A 60 2.79 0.56 4.05
N ILE A 61 3.53 1.51 4.60
CA ILE A 61 4.98 1.65 4.37
C ILE A 61 5.69 1.43 5.70
N ASP A 62 6.58 0.44 5.73
CA ASP A 62 7.38 0.09 6.92
C ASP A 62 6.49 -0.13 8.16
N GLY A 63 5.35 -0.76 7.99
CA GLY A 63 4.46 -1.08 9.09
C GLY A 63 3.55 0.04 9.55
N LYS A 64 3.49 1.14 8.79
CA LYS A 64 2.63 2.28 9.10
C LYS A 64 1.74 2.61 7.92
N LEU A 65 0.47 2.86 8.19
CA LEU A 65 -0.43 3.32 7.14
C LEU A 65 0.08 4.63 6.56
N ALA A 66 0.26 4.66 5.25
CA ALA A 66 0.81 5.84 4.59
C ALA A 66 -0.17 7.03 4.67
N SER A 67 0.38 8.24 4.71
CA SER A 67 -0.43 9.46 4.81
C SER A 67 -1.40 9.61 3.65
N CYS A 68 -1.03 9.08 2.48
CA CYS A 68 -1.91 9.09 1.32
C CYS A 68 -3.26 8.43 1.59
N CYS A 69 -3.35 7.50 2.63
CA CYS A 69 -4.43 6.53 2.69
C CYS A 69 -5.23 6.61 4.00
N THR A 70 -5.07 7.73 4.70
CA THR A 70 -5.77 7.92 5.98
C THR A 70 -7.14 8.57 5.80
N GLY A 71 -7.49 9.01 4.59
CA GLY A 71 -8.76 9.66 4.30
C GLY A 71 -9.68 8.78 3.47
N ARG A 72 -10.44 9.41 2.58
CA ARG A 72 -11.47 8.74 1.76
C ARG A 72 -10.95 7.99 0.54
N GLY A 73 -9.73 7.68 0.48
CA GLY A 73 -9.13 7.01 -0.66
C GLY A 73 -7.68 7.38 -0.75
N VAL A 74 -7.04 6.92 -1.81
CA VAL A 74 -5.61 7.12 -1.98
C VAL A 74 -5.35 8.44 -2.71
N ASP A 75 -4.53 9.30 -2.12
CA ASP A 75 -4.01 10.47 -2.80
C ASP A 75 -2.71 10.05 -3.49
N LEU A 76 -2.75 9.90 -4.80
CA LEU A 76 -1.61 9.41 -5.56
C LEU A 76 -0.40 10.34 -5.49
N GLN A 77 -0.61 11.65 -5.37
CA GLN A 77 0.51 12.58 -5.26
C GLN A 77 1.25 12.39 -3.92
N VAL A 78 0.50 12.27 -2.84
CA VAL A 78 1.08 12.03 -1.52
C VAL A 78 1.81 10.69 -1.51
N LEU A 79 1.22 9.67 -2.13
CA LEU A 79 1.83 8.35 -2.23
C LEU A 79 3.18 8.42 -2.96
N LYS A 80 3.23 9.11 -4.09
CA LYS A 80 4.48 9.27 -4.84
C LYS A 80 5.54 9.99 -4.01
N ASP A 81 5.14 11.01 -3.28
CA ASP A 81 6.07 11.77 -2.44
C ASP A 81 6.65 10.89 -1.33
N GLU A 82 5.82 10.06 -0.71
CA GLU A 82 6.29 9.17 0.34
C GLU A 82 7.23 8.08 -0.18
N LEU A 83 6.95 7.54 -1.36
CA LEU A 83 7.79 6.52 -1.96
C LEU A 83 9.09 7.08 -2.50
N GLY A 84 9.10 8.34 -2.85
CA GLY A 84 10.28 9.00 -3.40
C GLY A 84 11.27 9.50 -2.37
N ARG A 85 11.00 9.33 -1.08
CA ARG A 85 11.89 9.81 -0.01
C ARG A 85 12.95 8.82 0.39
#